data_ee8f9b742f32d75a6604fc37abed36d2
#
_entry.id   ee8f9b742f32d75a6604fc37abed36d2
#
_cell.length_a   1.000
_cell.length_b   1.000
_cell.length_c   1.000
_cell.angle_alpha   90.00
_cell.angle_beta   90.00
_cell.angle_gamma   90.00
#
_symmetry.space_group_name_H-M   'P 1'
#
loop_
_entity.id
_entity.type
_entity.pdbx_description
1 polymer ?
#
loop_
_entity_poly.entity_id
_entity_poly.type
_entity_poly.pdbx_seq_one_letter_code
_entity_poly.pdbx_strand_id
1 'polypeptide(L)'
;MGDDEAVLRKTGRKWQQWFTVLDSVGAAKMPHKQIAEYLYEKHGLSGWWSQVVTVVYEQERGLREKHQKSDGSYVICVSKVLPVSINTLYEFWSDGNRRNQWLTHENYNTVTITISKTTMNKSMHIVWNEIKKKITTNNSRNNHNNKNKYKTRVDVNFYAKGTSKSHERHY
;
A
#
# COMPACT_ATOMS: atom_id res chain seq x y z
N MET A 1 11.56 12.84 -3.18
CA MET A 1 10.92 13.77 -4.14
C MET A 1 10.95 13.12 -5.51
N GLY A 2 9.86 13.15 -6.25
CA GLY A 2 9.83 12.65 -7.63
C GLY A 2 10.61 13.57 -8.58
N ASP A 3 10.81 13.11 -9.82
CA ASP A 3 11.51 13.82 -10.86
C ASP A 3 10.78 15.15 -11.22
N ASP A 4 11.44 16.29 -11.04
CA ASP A 4 10.93 17.64 -11.35
C ASP A 4 10.58 17.79 -12.84
N GLU A 5 11.35 17.12 -13.72
CA GLU A 5 11.14 17.13 -15.17
C GLU A 5 9.83 16.45 -15.57
N ALA A 6 9.51 15.33 -14.90
CA ALA A 6 8.30 14.59 -15.19
C ALA A 6 7.03 15.38 -14.78
N VAL A 7 7.04 16.01 -13.62
CA VAL A 7 5.89 16.82 -13.16
C VAL A 7 5.76 18.07 -14.02
N LEU A 8 6.84 18.77 -14.35
CA LEU A 8 6.83 19.95 -15.19
C LEU A 8 6.21 19.65 -16.57
N ARG A 9 6.66 18.59 -17.22
CA ARG A 9 6.17 18.18 -18.55
C ARG A 9 4.68 17.82 -18.56
N LYS A 10 4.16 17.29 -17.45
CA LYS A 10 2.78 16.79 -17.37
C LYS A 10 1.79 17.77 -16.75
N THR A 11 2.27 18.73 -15.95
CA THR A 11 1.43 19.66 -15.20
C THR A 11 1.75 21.13 -15.46
N GLY A 12 2.81 21.41 -16.23
CA GLY A 12 3.27 22.77 -16.54
C GLY A 12 4.00 23.48 -15.40
N ARG A 13 4.20 22.83 -14.26
CA ARG A 13 4.88 23.41 -13.09
C ARG A 13 5.75 22.39 -12.39
N LYS A 14 6.85 22.85 -11.76
CA LYS A 14 7.70 22.06 -10.86
C LYS A 14 7.02 21.86 -9.50
N TRP A 15 7.52 20.92 -8.70
CA TRP A 15 6.97 20.61 -7.38
C TRP A 15 6.86 21.85 -6.49
N GLN A 16 7.93 22.65 -6.38
CA GLN A 16 7.94 23.84 -5.53
C GLN A 16 6.91 24.87 -5.96
N GLN A 17 6.64 25.02 -7.25
CA GLN A 17 5.62 25.94 -7.75
C GLN A 17 4.21 25.45 -7.38
N TRP A 18 3.96 24.13 -7.41
CA TRP A 18 2.71 23.58 -6.93
C TRP A 18 2.54 23.77 -5.43
N PHE A 19 3.60 23.61 -4.64
CA PHE A 19 3.55 23.83 -3.19
C PHE A 19 3.21 25.30 -2.88
N THR A 20 3.83 26.24 -3.57
CA THR A 20 3.52 27.67 -3.41
C THR A 20 2.04 27.97 -3.74
N VAL A 21 1.49 27.39 -4.80
CA VAL A 21 0.08 27.52 -5.16
C VAL A 21 -0.83 26.98 -4.06
N LEU A 22 -0.53 25.78 -3.57
CA LEU A 22 -1.34 25.13 -2.53
C LEU A 22 -1.23 25.85 -1.18
N ASP A 23 -0.05 26.33 -0.81
CA ASP A 23 0.14 27.12 0.41
C ASP A 23 -0.64 28.42 0.35
N SER A 24 -0.68 29.10 -0.80
CA SER A 24 -1.40 30.38 -0.97
C SER A 24 -2.92 30.28 -0.73
N VAL A 25 -3.49 29.09 -0.91
CA VAL A 25 -4.92 28.81 -0.64
C VAL A 25 -5.16 28.13 0.71
N GLY A 26 -4.12 27.96 1.51
CA GLY A 26 -4.22 27.33 2.83
C GLY A 26 -4.50 25.82 2.77
N ALA A 27 -4.03 25.15 1.71
CA ALA A 27 -4.30 23.72 1.46
C ALA A 27 -3.86 22.79 2.60
N ALA A 28 -2.88 23.20 3.42
CA ALA A 28 -2.46 22.44 4.59
C ALA A 28 -3.59 22.19 5.62
N LYS A 29 -4.67 22.95 5.57
CA LYS A 29 -5.85 22.78 6.43
C LYS A 29 -7.03 22.12 5.71
N MET A 30 -6.89 21.78 4.45
CA MET A 30 -7.95 21.19 3.66
C MET A 30 -7.88 19.65 3.71
N PRO A 31 -9.02 18.95 3.67
CA PRO A 31 -9.05 17.51 3.43
C PRO A 31 -8.43 17.16 2.07
N HIS A 32 -7.78 16.01 1.98
CA HIS A 32 -7.16 15.49 0.75
C HIS A 32 -8.04 15.66 -0.51
N LYS A 33 -9.31 15.30 -0.39
CA LYS A 33 -10.28 15.39 -1.48
C LYS A 33 -10.42 16.83 -2.01
N GLN A 34 -10.51 17.82 -1.13
CA GLN A 34 -10.66 19.22 -1.52
C GLN A 34 -9.41 19.74 -2.24
N ILE A 35 -8.21 19.33 -1.79
CA ILE A 35 -6.95 19.72 -2.46
C ILE A 35 -6.93 19.14 -3.89
N ALA A 36 -7.27 17.85 -4.04
CA ALA A 36 -7.29 17.22 -5.34
C ALA A 36 -8.36 17.81 -6.28
N GLU A 37 -9.56 18.11 -5.78
CA GLU A 37 -10.62 18.79 -6.52
C GLU A 37 -10.19 20.20 -6.95
N TYR A 38 -9.56 20.97 -6.06
CA TYR A 38 -9.02 22.31 -6.38
C TYR A 38 -8.01 22.24 -7.54
N LEU A 39 -7.08 21.30 -7.50
CA LEU A 39 -6.10 21.11 -8.58
C LEU A 39 -6.76 20.70 -9.91
N TYR A 40 -7.76 19.84 -9.84
CA TYR A 40 -8.50 19.40 -11.01
C TYR A 40 -9.33 20.54 -11.63
N GLU A 41 -10.14 21.22 -10.83
CA GLU A 41 -11.10 22.23 -11.32
C GLU A 41 -10.47 23.56 -11.65
N LYS A 42 -9.53 24.05 -10.82
CA LYS A 42 -8.94 25.39 -10.97
C LYS A 42 -7.67 25.42 -11.79
N HIS A 43 -6.96 24.30 -11.86
CA HIS A 43 -5.69 24.22 -12.60
C HIS A 43 -5.71 23.24 -13.76
N GLY A 44 -6.82 22.54 -14.01
CA GLY A 44 -7.00 21.64 -15.15
C GLY A 44 -6.10 20.42 -15.13
N LEU A 45 -5.59 20.01 -13.97
CA LEU A 45 -4.81 18.78 -13.85
C LEU A 45 -5.71 17.57 -14.14
N SER A 46 -5.13 16.52 -14.76
CA SER A 46 -5.85 15.25 -14.83
C SER A 46 -6.13 14.69 -13.44
N GLY A 47 -7.17 13.88 -13.28
CA GLY A 47 -7.52 13.29 -11.99
C GLY A 47 -6.34 12.57 -11.34
N TRP A 48 -5.51 11.86 -12.12
CA TRP A 48 -4.31 11.19 -11.61
C TRP A 48 -3.26 12.20 -11.10
N TRP A 49 -2.94 13.26 -11.87
CA TRP A 49 -1.96 14.25 -11.45
C TRP A 49 -2.45 15.08 -10.27
N SER A 50 -3.75 15.36 -10.17
CA SER A 50 -4.34 16.03 -9.01
C SER A 50 -4.08 15.21 -7.74
N GLN A 51 -4.29 13.89 -7.78
CA GLN A 51 -3.98 13.02 -6.65
C GLN A 51 -2.49 12.98 -6.32
N VAL A 52 -1.62 12.84 -7.33
CA VAL A 52 -0.16 12.77 -7.12
C VAL A 52 0.37 14.06 -6.49
N VAL A 53 -0.01 15.22 -7.02
CA VAL A 53 0.44 16.52 -6.48
C VAL A 53 -0.06 16.70 -5.05
N THR A 54 -1.30 16.32 -4.75
CA THR A 54 -1.85 16.39 -3.40
C THR A 54 -1.06 15.51 -2.43
N VAL A 55 -0.79 14.24 -2.79
CA VAL A 55 -0.02 13.32 -1.93
C VAL A 55 1.38 13.84 -1.65
N VAL A 56 2.09 14.31 -2.68
CA VAL A 56 3.46 14.83 -2.52
C VAL A 56 3.46 16.11 -1.68
N TYR A 57 2.49 16.98 -1.87
CA TYR A 57 2.30 18.16 -1.03
C TYR A 57 2.07 17.82 0.44
N GLU A 58 1.14 16.89 0.72
CA GLU A 58 0.85 16.44 2.08
C GLU A 58 2.08 15.83 2.75
N GLN A 59 2.88 15.06 2.00
CA GLN A 59 4.13 14.49 2.51
C GLN A 59 5.17 15.56 2.82
N GLU A 60 5.35 16.54 1.93
CA GLU A 60 6.29 17.64 2.11
C GLU A 60 5.94 18.55 3.29
N ARG A 61 4.65 18.71 3.58
CA ARG A 61 4.15 19.47 4.73
C ARG A 61 4.02 18.64 6.01
N GLY A 62 4.44 17.37 6.01
CA GLY A 62 4.33 16.49 7.17
C GLY A 62 2.91 16.11 7.57
N LEU A 63 1.93 16.32 6.67
CA LEU A 63 0.52 15.97 6.89
C LEU A 63 0.24 14.49 6.61
N ARG A 64 1.16 13.82 5.92
CA ARG A 64 1.08 12.42 5.53
C ARG A 64 2.46 11.77 5.56
N GLU A 65 2.53 10.59 6.13
CA GLU A 65 3.75 9.79 6.08
C GLU A 65 3.89 9.04 4.74
N LYS A 66 5.12 8.60 4.45
CA LYS A 66 5.36 7.74 3.29
C LYS A 66 4.55 6.45 3.42
N HIS A 67 3.92 6.02 2.31
CA HIS A 67 3.03 4.85 2.26
C HIS A 67 1.73 4.95 3.07
N GLN A 68 1.44 6.08 3.70
CA GLN A 68 0.17 6.32 4.37
C GLN A 68 -0.92 6.69 3.36
N LYS A 69 -2.10 6.11 3.52
CA LYS A 69 -3.31 6.50 2.77
C LYS A 69 -4.03 7.67 3.43
N SER A 70 -5.01 8.25 2.71
CA SER A 70 -5.85 9.32 3.24
C SER A 70 -6.73 8.92 4.44
N ASP A 71 -6.97 7.62 4.63
CA ASP A 71 -7.69 7.06 5.78
C ASP A 71 -6.77 6.75 6.98
N GLY A 72 -5.49 7.13 6.89
CA GLY A 72 -4.48 6.89 7.92
C GLY A 72 -3.85 5.50 7.89
N SER A 73 -4.38 4.56 7.10
CA SER A 73 -3.78 3.23 6.94
C SER A 73 -2.51 3.26 6.07
N TYR A 74 -1.69 2.24 6.19
CA TYR A 74 -0.44 2.13 5.43
C TYR A 74 -0.54 1.06 4.36
N VAL A 75 0.10 1.31 3.21
CA VAL A 75 0.22 0.36 2.10
C VAL A 75 1.66 0.31 1.63
N ILE A 76 2.21 -0.89 1.55
CA ILE A 76 3.50 -1.17 0.93
C ILE A 76 3.26 -2.02 -0.31
N CYS A 77 3.77 -1.57 -1.45
CA CYS A 77 3.67 -2.29 -2.71
C CYS A 77 5.06 -2.82 -3.09
N VAL A 78 5.15 -4.11 -3.33
CA VAL A 78 6.37 -4.76 -3.84
C VAL A 78 6.02 -5.49 -5.12
N SER A 79 6.91 -5.49 -6.10
CA SER A 79 6.73 -6.28 -7.31
C SER A 79 8.02 -7.02 -7.67
N LYS A 80 7.88 -8.29 -8.09
CA LYS A 80 9.00 -9.14 -8.47
C LYS A 80 8.68 -9.91 -9.74
N VAL A 81 9.66 -10.06 -10.61
CA VAL A 81 9.55 -10.94 -11.79
C VAL A 81 10.24 -12.25 -11.46
N LEU A 82 9.52 -13.35 -11.65
CA LEU A 82 10.02 -14.70 -11.40
C LEU A 82 10.02 -15.52 -12.72
N PRO A 83 11.02 -16.38 -12.98
CA PRO A 83 11.12 -17.17 -14.20
C PRO A 83 10.27 -18.47 -14.08
N VAL A 84 9.00 -18.32 -13.71
CA VAL A 84 8.05 -19.43 -13.55
C VAL A 84 6.73 -19.10 -14.23
N SER A 85 5.91 -20.10 -14.51
CA SER A 85 4.57 -19.89 -15.07
C SER A 85 3.65 -19.23 -14.04
N ILE A 86 2.67 -18.48 -14.52
CA ILE A 86 1.65 -17.85 -13.66
C ILE A 86 0.87 -18.91 -12.86
N ASN A 87 0.62 -20.08 -13.45
CA ASN A 87 -0.07 -21.19 -12.78
C ASN A 87 0.76 -21.72 -11.62
N THR A 88 2.05 -21.98 -11.86
CA THR A 88 2.98 -22.43 -10.82
C THR A 88 3.05 -21.42 -9.67
N LEU A 89 3.18 -20.13 -10.00
CA LEU A 89 3.23 -19.08 -8.99
C LEU A 89 1.93 -19.02 -8.17
N TYR A 90 0.77 -19.11 -8.84
CA TYR A 90 -0.52 -19.14 -8.17
C TYR A 90 -0.66 -20.36 -7.24
N GLU A 91 -0.22 -21.54 -7.66
CA GLU A 91 -0.25 -22.76 -6.85
C GLU A 91 0.61 -22.64 -5.58
N PHE A 92 1.81 -22.06 -5.68
CA PHE A 92 2.68 -21.83 -4.52
C PHE A 92 2.05 -20.89 -3.48
N TRP A 93 1.17 -19.99 -3.89
CA TRP A 93 0.43 -19.12 -3.00
C TRP A 93 -0.87 -19.75 -2.46
N SER A 94 -1.61 -20.47 -3.30
CA SER A 94 -2.93 -21.02 -2.95
C SER A 94 -2.85 -22.29 -2.11
N ASP A 95 -1.90 -23.17 -2.40
CA ASP A 95 -1.69 -24.42 -1.66
C ASP A 95 -0.95 -24.15 -0.34
N GLY A 96 -1.56 -24.56 0.79
CA GLY A 96 -1.00 -24.34 2.11
C GLY A 96 0.35 -25.05 2.33
N ASN A 97 0.50 -26.27 1.81
CA ASN A 97 1.73 -27.04 1.97
C ASN A 97 2.86 -26.43 1.16
N ARG A 98 2.60 -26.03 -0.09
CA ARG A 98 3.57 -25.33 -0.94
C ARG A 98 3.93 -23.97 -0.36
N ARG A 99 2.95 -23.21 0.10
CA ARG A 99 3.16 -21.92 0.74
C ARG A 99 4.06 -22.03 1.98
N ASN A 100 3.86 -23.03 2.81
CA ASN A 100 4.66 -23.24 4.01
C ASN A 100 6.13 -23.60 3.73
N GLN A 101 6.48 -24.03 2.50
CA GLN A 101 7.86 -24.32 2.12
C GLN A 101 8.72 -23.06 1.95
N TRP A 102 8.12 -21.95 1.54
CA TRP A 102 8.86 -20.70 1.28
C TRP A 102 8.51 -19.57 2.27
N LEU A 103 7.35 -19.65 2.91
CA LEU A 103 6.95 -18.68 3.93
C LEU A 103 7.36 -19.18 5.32
N THR A 104 8.65 -19.46 5.46
CA THR A 104 9.26 -19.95 6.71
C THR A 104 10.10 -18.82 7.30
N HIS A 105 9.60 -18.19 8.34
CA HIS A 105 10.39 -17.26 9.15
C HIS A 105 10.09 -17.49 10.61
N GLU A 106 11.09 -17.40 11.47
CA GLU A 106 10.94 -17.60 12.92
C GLU A 106 9.84 -16.75 13.55
N ASN A 107 9.58 -15.58 12.99
CA ASN A 107 8.53 -14.66 13.41
C ASN A 107 7.14 -15.02 12.87
N TYR A 108 7.01 -15.95 11.90
CA TYR A 108 5.73 -16.31 11.28
C TYR A 108 5.04 -17.52 11.89
N ASN A 109 5.69 -18.23 12.83
CA ASN A 109 5.09 -19.37 13.54
C ASN A 109 3.84 -19.00 14.37
N THR A 110 3.58 -17.70 14.52
CA THR A 110 2.42 -17.16 15.25
C THR A 110 1.40 -16.49 14.33
N VAL A 111 1.52 -16.71 13.02
CA VAL A 111 0.65 -16.08 12.02
C VAL A 111 -0.34 -17.08 11.46
N THR A 112 -1.61 -16.73 11.44
CA THR A 112 -2.63 -17.47 10.70
C THR A 112 -2.94 -16.77 9.39
N ILE A 113 -2.74 -17.47 8.28
CA ILE A 113 -3.04 -16.99 6.93
C ILE A 113 -4.38 -17.56 6.50
N THR A 114 -5.30 -16.68 6.12
CA THR A 114 -6.59 -17.05 5.57
C THR A 114 -6.78 -16.40 4.21
N ILE A 115 -7.00 -17.20 3.18
CA ILE A 115 -7.36 -16.70 1.85
C ILE A 115 -8.84 -16.35 1.88
N SER A 116 -9.16 -15.06 1.77
CA SER A 116 -10.54 -14.56 1.86
C SER A 116 -11.23 -14.49 0.49
N LYS A 117 -10.45 -14.31 -0.58
CA LYS A 117 -10.95 -14.27 -1.96
C LYS A 117 -9.83 -14.66 -2.90
N THR A 118 -10.16 -15.35 -3.97
CA THR A 118 -9.20 -15.69 -5.02
C THR A 118 -9.84 -15.68 -6.40
N THR A 119 -9.06 -15.29 -7.40
CA THR A 119 -9.35 -15.47 -8.81
C THR A 119 -8.15 -16.21 -9.42
N MET A 120 -8.38 -17.42 -9.92
CA MET A 120 -7.33 -18.31 -10.42
C MET A 120 -6.40 -17.57 -11.39
N ASN A 121 -5.09 -17.72 -11.19
CA ASN A 121 -4.02 -17.13 -12.01
C ASN A 121 -4.10 -15.60 -12.17
N LYS A 122 -4.86 -14.90 -11.34
CA LYS A 122 -5.05 -13.46 -11.44
C LYS A 122 -4.81 -12.72 -10.13
N SER A 123 -5.49 -13.09 -9.06
CA SER A 123 -5.37 -12.37 -7.80
C SER A 123 -5.78 -13.21 -6.60
N MET A 124 -5.26 -12.81 -5.44
CA MET A 124 -5.57 -13.44 -4.16
C MET A 124 -5.62 -12.37 -3.07
N HIS A 125 -6.66 -12.40 -2.23
CA HIS A 125 -6.77 -11.58 -1.04
C HIS A 125 -6.53 -12.44 0.20
N ILE A 126 -5.52 -12.09 0.95
CA ILE A 126 -5.07 -12.83 2.12
C ILE A 126 -5.30 -11.96 3.36
N VAL A 127 -5.86 -12.56 4.38
CA VAL A 127 -5.92 -11.98 5.72
C VAL A 127 -4.79 -12.61 6.55
N TRP A 128 -3.90 -11.76 7.00
CA TRP A 128 -2.77 -12.12 7.83
C TRP A 128 -3.07 -11.73 9.27
N ASN A 129 -3.20 -12.71 10.15
CA ASN A 129 -3.51 -12.49 11.54
C ASN A 129 -2.30 -12.85 12.40
N GLU A 130 -1.74 -11.88 13.09
CA GLU A 130 -0.69 -12.13 14.08
C GLU A 130 -1.31 -12.62 15.38
N ILE A 131 -0.80 -13.74 15.90
CA ILE A 131 -1.10 -14.23 17.23
C ILE A 131 -0.09 -13.62 18.18
N LYS A 132 -0.45 -12.58 18.92
CA LYS A 132 0.43 -12.06 19.98
C LYS A 132 0.65 -13.16 21.03
N LYS A 133 1.89 -13.61 21.23
CA LYS A 133 2.27 -14.31 22.44
C LYS A 133 1.94 -13.41 23.62
N LYS A 134 1.09 -13.87 24.56
CA LYS A 134 0.94 -13.21 25.86
C LYS A 134 2.33 -13.21 26.50
N ILE A 135 2.98 -12.06 26.55
CA ILE A 135 4.10 -11.86 27.49
C ILE A 135 3.42 -11.82 28.86
N THR A 136 3.57 -12.89 29.61
CA THR A 136 3.20 -12.94 31.03
C THR A 136 4.22 -12.13 31.81
N THR A 137 4.11 -10.82 31.80
CA THR A 137 4.73 -9.98 32.81
C THR A 137 3.78 -9.98 34.01
N ASN A 138 4.21 -10.67 35.07
CA ASN A 138 3.59 -10.57 36.40
C ASN A 138 3.78 -9.14 36.92
N ASN A 139 2.94 -8.22 36.53
CA ASN A 139 2.66 -7.04 37.33
C ASN A 139 1.46 -6.26 36.78
N SER A 140 0.46 -6.16 37.70
CA SER A 140 -0.48 -5.06 37.94
C SER A 140 -1.51 -4.65 36.88
N ARG A 141 -2.75 -4.96 37.24
CA ARG A 141 -3.92 -4.04 37.24
C ARG A 141 -3.92 -2.95 36.18
N ASN A 142 -4.35 -3.30 34.96
CA ASN A 142 -5.24 -2.45 34.19
C ASN A 142 -5.87 -3.31 33.06
N ASN A 143 -7.07 -3.75 33.35
CA ASN A 143 -7.88 -4.59 32.48
C ASN A 143 -8.53 -3.68 31.42
N HIS A 144 -7.76 -3.30 30.40
CA HIS A 144 -8.33 -2.84 29.17
C HIS A 144 -8.25 -3.99 28.18
N ASN A 145 -9.38 -4.62 27.92
CA ASN A 145 -9.60 -5.63 26.89
C ASN A 145 -9.29 -5.05 25.49
N ASN A 146 -8.04 -4.77 25.21
CA ASN A 146 -7.62 -4.37 23.88
C ASN A 146 -7.31 -5.64 23.07
N LYS A 147 -8.36 -6.29 22.57
CA LYS A 147 -8.29 -7.31 21.52
C LYS A 147 -7.97 -6.63 20.17
N ASN A 148 -6.91 -5.83 20.10
CA ASN A 148 -6.38 -5.34 18.85
C ASN A 148 -5.64 -6.51 18.17
N LYS A 149 -6.43 -7.38 17.55
CA LYS A 149 -5.96 -8.34 16.56
C LYS A 149 -5.64 -7.50 15.32
N TYR A 150 -4.36 -7.18 15.12
CA TYR A 150 -3.94 -6.50 13.90
C TYR A 150 -4.19 -7.44 12.73
N LYS A 151 -5.19 -7.11 11.93
CA LYS A 151 -5.44 -7.77 10.65
C LYS A 151 -4.68 -7.00 9.59
N THR A 152 -3.64 -7.63 9.06
CA THR A 152 -2.97 -7.12 7.88
C THR A 152 -3.59 -7.77 6.65
N ARG A 153 -3.96 -6.97 5.67
CA ARG A 153 -4.41 -7.47 4.38
C ARG A 153 -3.23 -7.51 3.42
N VAL A 154 -3.08 -8.63 2.74
CA VAL A 154 -2.10 -8.81 1.66
C VAL A 154 -2.86 -9.13 0.38
N ASP A 155 -2.72 -8.27 -0.62
CA ASP A 155 -3.31 -8.47 -1.94
C ASP A 155 -2.20 -8.89 -2.91
N VAL A 156 -2.27 -10.14 -3.38
CA VAL A 156 -1.33 -10.71 -4.34
C VAL A 156 -1.96 -10.67 -5.73
N ASN A 157 -1.28 -10.05 -6.69
CA ASN A 157 -1.71 -9.99 -8.07
C ASN A 157 -0.69 -10.64 -8.99
N PHE A 158 -1.16 -11.51 -9.88
CA PHE A 158 -0.34 -12.29 -10.79
C PHE A 158 -0.48 -11.76 -12.21
N TYR A 159 0.65 -11.52 -12.88
CA TYR A 159 0.67 -11.04 -14.26
C TYR A 159 1.66 -11.86 -15.09
N ALA A 160 1.20 -12.39 -16.21
CA ALA A 160 2.11 -13.00 -17.17
C ALA A 160 2.96 -11.91 -17.85
N LYS A 161 4.27 -12.14 -17.92
CA LYS A 161 5.20 -11.29 -18.65
C LYS A 161 5.93 -12.11 -19.72
N GLY A 162 5.29 -12.27 -20.88
CA GLY A 162 5.72 -13.22 -21.92
C GLY A 162 5.33 -14.66 -21.58
N THR A 163 5.78 -15.61 -22.40
CA THR A 163 5.40 -17.03 -22.26
C THR A 163 6.02 -17.75 -21.06
N SER A 164 7.06 -17.20 -20.44
CA SER A 164 7.83 -17.84 -19.37
C SER A 164 8.04 -17.02 -18.10
N LYS A 165 7.48 -15.81 -18.00
CA LYS A 165 7.70 -14.92 -16.85
C LYS A 165 6.39 -14.44 -16.26
N SER A 166 6.26 -14.56 -14.94
CA SER A 166 5.15 -14.02 -14.17
C SER A 166 5.61 -12.83 -13.35
N HIS A 167 4.74 -11.84 -13.17
CA HIS A 167 4.96 -10.67 -12.35
C HIS A 167 4.03 -10.69 -11.15
N GLU A 168 4.59 -10.52 -9.97
CA GLU A 168 3.86 -10.47 -8.71
C GLU A 168 3.85 -9.03 -8.18
N ARG A 169 2.68 -8.50 -7.87
CA ARG A 169 2.52 -7.22 -7.14
C ARG A 169 1.77 -7.48 -5.84
N HIS A 170 2.34 -7.00 -4.77
CA HIS A 170 1.73 -6.97 -3.45
C HIS A 170 1.24 -5.54 -3.16
N TYR A 171 0.01 -5.42 -2.72
CA TYR A 171 -0.59 -4.13 -2.31
C TYR A 171 -0.91 -4.16 -0.82
#